data_aeae30fd2e42847dad260ab4c2bc0cba
#
_entry.id   aeae30fd2e42847dad260ab4c2bc0cba
#
_cell.length_a   1.000
_cell.length_b   1.000
_cell.length_c   1.000
_cell.angle_alpha   90.00
_cell.angle_beta   90.00
_cell.angle_gamma   90.00
#
_symmetry.space_group_name_H-M   'P 1'
#
loop_
_entity.id
_entity.type
_entity.pdbx_description
1 polymer ?
#
loop_
_entity_poly.entity_id
_entity_poly.type
_entity_poly.pdbx_seq_one_letter_code
_entity_poly.pdbx_strand_id
1 'polypeptide(L)'
;VGRRWPRLLLACPVPVAAGVGGVALAAAYALFAGWGVPAQRTVTMLAVVVGLALTGRRWPWPVTWGLAMAAALLVDPWAWWQPGFWLSFVAVAVLFAQGDGGLPGAGWTGRLRNALREGWRAQLVVTVALAPLTLVFFGQVSVVGLVANAVAIPWVTWALTPVALLGVLWAPLWDVAAGLARGLLTMLHAMAAWPLAVWERPALPVALAVLAAVGAAVLVWPLPWRWRAWGAILLWPAWTFQPPAPAPGTFEVLLPDVGQGSAAIVRTARHTLVFDAGPPLGRGDAAERVLLPWLRALGAQPDAIVISHDDSDHAAGMATLAAAYPHTAWWASFDPGDRVVAPVRTCVAGETWEWDGVRFAFLHPPTADWAPRGRGGDNARSCVLRIGDGPASALLTGDIRAEEEALLIAAGAAQPVGLLVAAHHGSGTSTSAAWLDALQPRAVAIQAGWRNRYGHPHPQVLRRLDQRGIAWVNTATCGATTWHSAQPRKLRCERRERRRYVDTGAPLPAGAAAGVAAGRVAAGDGELW
;
A
#
# COMPACT_ATOMS: atom_id res chain seq x y z
N VAL A 1 49.55 7.56 2.41
CA VAL A 1 49.79 8.40 1.22
C VAL A 1 50.48 9.72 1.66
N GLY A 2 49.96 10.47 2.62
CA GLY A 2 50.47 11.80 3.01
C GLY A 2 51.94 11.83 3.50
N ARG A 3 52.43 10.78 4.20
CA ARG A 3 53.83 10.71 4.65
C ARG A 3 54.84 10.52 3.51
N ARG A 4 54.46 9.97 2.36
CA ARG A 4 55.33 9.70 1.22
C ARG A 4 55.34 10.82 0.18
N TRP A 5 54.36 11.76 0.21
CA TRP A 5 54.16 12.77 -0.83
C TRP A 5 53.79 14.12 -0.21
N PRO A 6 54.71 14.78 0.50
CA PRO A 6 54.41 16.05 1.21
C PRO A 6 54.01 17.19 0.26
N ARG A 7 54.49 17.21 -0.99
CA ARG A 7 54.07 18.21 -1.97
C ARG A 7 52.60 18.13 -2.35
N LEU A 8 52.01 16.93 -2.31
CA LEU A 8 50.59 16.73 -2.56
C LEU A 8 49.72 17.29 -1.40
N LEU A 9 50.20 17.23 -0.17
CA LEU A 9 49.54 17.79 1.00
C LEU A 9 49.53 19.32 0.99
N LEU A 10 50.54 19.94 0.41
CA LEU A 10 50.60 21.38 0.23
C LEU A 10 49.65 21.87 -0.89
N ALA A 11 49.45 21.04 -1.91
CA ALA A 11 48.51 21.34 -3.01
C ALA A 11 47.05 21.08 -2.66
N CYS A 12 46.77 20.03 -1.84
CA CYS A 12 45.41 19.66 -1.45
C CYS A 12 45.37 19.17 0.02
N PRO A 13 44.79 19.95 0.93
CA PRO A 13 44.65 19.58 2.33
C PRO A 13 43.93 18.25 2.48
N VAL A 14 44.41 17.38 3.38
CA VAL A 14 43.85 16.02 3.60
C VAL A 14 42.34 16.03 3.80
N PRO A 15 41.73 16.93 4.59
CA PRO A 15 40.29 16.97 4.76
C PRO A 15 39.53 17.25 3.45
N VAL A 16 40.09 18.09 2.57
CA VAL A 16 39.51 18.40 1.26
C VAL A 16 39.57 17.16 0.35
N ALA A 17 40.78 16.57 0.23
CA ALA A 17 40.99 15.37 -0.57
C ALA A 17 40.11 14.19 -0.09
N ALA A 18 40.00 14.00 1.21
CA ALA A 18 39.17 12.94 1.81
C ALA A 18 37.67 13.22 1.57
N GLY A 19 37.22 14.45 1.75
CA GLY A 19 35.82 14.82 1.54
C GLY A 19 35.41 14.69 0.07
N VAL A 20 36.11 15.36 -0.83
CA VAL A 20 35.81 15.32 -2.28
C VAL A 20 35.99 13.89 -2.83
N GLY A 21 37.07 13.21 -2.45
CA GLY A 21 37.29 11.81 -2.85
C GLY A 21 36.21 10.87 -2.33
N GLY A 22 35.75 11.09 -1.10
CA GLY A 22 34.65 10.33 -0.51
C GLY A 22 33.33 10.50 -1.27
N VAL A 23 32.97 11.75 -1.62
CA VAL A 23 31.77 12.03 -2.46
C VAL A 23 31.91 11.40 -3.84
N ALA A 24 33.10 11.54 -4.49
CA ALA A 24 33.33 10.98 -5.81
C ALA A 24 33.23 9.43 -5.81
N LEU A 25 33.81 8.76 -4.81
CA LEU A 25 33.72 7.31 -4.66
C LEU A 25 32.28 6.86 -4.36
N ALA A 26 31.56 7.58 -3.50
CA ALA A 26 30.15 7.30 -3.21
C ALA A 26 29.28 7.45 -4.48
N ALA A 27 29.52 8.49 -5.26
CA ALA A 27 28.83 8.70 -6.54
C ALA A 27 29.16 7.63 -7.57
N ALA A 28 30.44 7.24 -7.70
CA ALA A 28 30.86 6.16 -8.57
C ALA A 28 30.24 4.82 -8.17
N TYR A 29 30.21 4.49 -6.87
CA TYR A 29 29.53 3.31 -6.36
C TYR A 29 28.02 3.35 -6.64
N ALA A 30 27.37 4.50 -6.41
CA ALA A 30 25.94 4.67 -6.67
C ALA A 30 25.60 4.47 -8.16
N LEU A 31 26.45 4.99 -9.07
CA LEU A 31 26.32 4.76 -10.52
C LEU A 31 26.49 3.28 -10.88
N PHE A 32 27.51 2.64 -10.32
CA PHE A 32 27.74 1.21 -10.51
C PHE A 32 26.56 0.36 -10.00
N ALA A 33 25.96 0.74 -8.87
CA ALA A 33 24.80 0.09 -8.27
C ALA A 33 23.45 0.43 -8.94
N GLY A 34 23.43 1.15 -10.07
CA GLY A 34 22.24 1.48 -10.84
C GLY A 34 21.56 2.81 -10.47
N TRP A 35 22.25 3.69 -9.74
CA TRP A 35 21.79 5.06 -9.40
C TRP A 35 20.38 5.12 -8.81
N GLY A 36 20.04 4.20 -7.92
CA GLY A 36 18.72 4.13 -7.27
C GLY A 36 18.44 5.35 -6.38
N VAL A 37 17.16 5.68 -6.18
CA VAL A 37 16.71 6.86 -5.40
C VAL A 37 17.35 6.95 -3.99
N PRO A 38 17.50 5.85 -3.22
CA PRO A 38 18.19 5.91 -1.93
C PRO A 38 19.67 6.31 -2.04
N ALA A 39 20.35 5.82 -3.09
CA ALA A 39 21.76 6.14 -3.34
C ALA A 39 21.93 7.62 -3.75
N GLN A 40 21.07 8.13 -4.63
CA GLN A 40 21.05 9.56 -5.00
C GLN A 40 20.92 10.45 -3.77
N ARG A 41 19.99 10.15 -2.86
CA ARG A 41 19.82 10.91 -1.61
C ARG A 41 21.06 10.88 -0.74
N THR A 42 21.67 9.71 -0.58
CA THR A 42 22.90 9.57 0.23
C THR A 42 24.05 10.38 -0.37
N VAL A 43 24.26 10.33 -1.68
CA VAL A 43 25.30 11.12 -2.36
C VAL A 43 25.02 12.62 -2.21
N THR A 44 23.77 13.07 -2.38
CA THR A 44 23.37 14.47 -2.21
C THR A 44 23.62 14.96 -0.78
N MET A 45 23.19 14.18 0.24
CA MET A 45 23.45 14.51 1.64
C MET A 45 24.96 14.63 1.93
N LEU A 46 25.74 13.65 1.45
CA LEU A 46 27.17 13.63 1.65
C LEU A 46 27.85 14.83 0.96
N ALA A 47 27.43 15.18 -0.26
CA ALA A 47 27.94 16.32 -1.00
C ALA A 47 27.68 17.65 -0.24
N VAL A 48 26.48 17.82 0.32
CA VAL A 48 26.14 19.01 1.14
C VAL A 48 26.99 19.07 2.40
N VAL A 49 27.10 17.96 3.14
CA VAL A 49 27.92 17.89 4.37
C VAL A 49 29.37 18.24 4.08
N VAL A 50 29.96 17.64 3.04
CA VAL A 50 31.34 17.92 2.62
C VAL A 50 31.48 19.37 2.13
N GLY A 51 30.56 19.85 1.28
CA GLY A 51 30.58 21.24 0.79
C GLY A 51 30.55 22.26 1.92
N LEU A 52 29.70 22.06 2.94
CA LEU A 52 29.65 22.90 4.13
C LEU A 52 30.94 22.79 4.98
N ALA A 53 31.48 21.59 5.13
CA ALA A 53 32.76 21.40 5.85
C ALA A 53 33.93 22.13 5.17
N LEU A 54 33.94 22.19 3.82
CA LEU A 54 34.96 22.90 3.05
C LEU A 54 34.91 24.43 3.22
N THR A 55 33.79 24.98 3.73
CA THR A 55 33.74 26.44 4.07
C THR A 55 34.60 26.80 5.27
N GLY A 56 35.15 25.83 5.99
CA GLY A 56 35.91 26.02 7.23
C GLY A 56 35.08 26.46 8.44
N ARG A 57 33.77 26.61 8.28
CA ARG A 57 32.84 26.99 9.37
C ARG A 57 32.25 25.79 10.02
N ARG A 58 32.00 25.84 11.33
CA ARG A 58 31.26 24.82 12.08
C ARG A 58 29.77 25.13 11.97
N TRP A 59 29.09 24.45 11.06
CA TRP A 59 27.65 24.56 10.89
C TRP A 59 26.92 23.72 11.94
N PRO A 60 25.89 24.26 12.65
CA PRO A 60 25.04 23.45 13.51
C PRO A 60 24.39 22.32 12.72
N TRP A 61 24.29 21.12 13.32
CA TRP A 61 23.73 19.96 12.63
C TRP A 61 22.31 20.19 12.05
N PRO A 62 21.38 20.96 12.72
CA PRO A 62 20.05 21.18 12.13
C PRO A 62 20.12 21.99 10.82
N VAL A 63 21.07 22.93 10.70
CA VAL A 63 21.26 23.70 9.48
C VAL A 63 21.81 22.81 8.36
N THR A 64 22.83 22.02 8.67
CA THR A 64 23.40 21.05 7.71
C THR A 64 22.36 20.07 7.22
N TRP A 65 21.54 19.52 8.13
CA TRP A 65 20.45 18.62 7.83
C TRP A 65 19.36 19.28 6.97
N GLY A 66 18.94 20.51 7.32
CA GLY A 66 17.95 21.28 6.56
C GLY A 66 18.43 21.62 5.14
N LEU A 67 19.70 22.01 4.98
CA LEU A 67 20.29 22.27 3.66
C LEU A 67 20.40 20.98 2.82
N ALA A 68 20.74 19.85 3.44
CA ALA A 68 20.74 18.56 2.76
C ALA A 68 19.34 18.16 2.29
N MET A 69 18.31 18.42 3.12
CA MET A 69 16.91 18.20 2.77
C MET A 69 16.48 19.09 1.60
N ALA A 70 16.79 20.38 1.67
CA ALA A 70 16.50 21.33 0.58
C ALA A 70 17.18 20.93 -0.72
N ALA A 71 18.46 20.55 -0.69
CA ALA A 71 19.18 20.07 -1.87
C ALA A 71 18.55 18.80 -2.47
N ALA A 72 18.13 17.84 -1.65
CA ALA A 72 17.45 16.65 -2.12
C ALA A 72 16.10 16.97 -2.79
N LEU A 73 15.35 17.94 -2.26
CA LEU A 73 14.08 18.39 -2.85
C LEU A 73 14.27 19.23 -4.11
N LEU A 74 15.38 19.93 -4.26
CA LEU A 74 15.72 20.62 -5.49
C LEU A 74 16.07 19.64 -6.63
N VAL A 75 16.69 18.51 -6.30
CA VAL A 75 17.00 17.44 -7.25
C VAL A 75 15.75 16.64 -7.63
N ASP A 76 14.93 16.29 -6.63
CA ASP A 76 13.69 15.56 -6.81
C ASP A 76 12.56 16.18 -5.95
N PRO A 77 11.77 17.12 -6.52
CA PRO A 77 10.64 17.71 -5.79
C PRO A 77 9.58 16.71 -5.35
N TRP A 78 9.48 15.55 -6.05
CA TRP A 78 8.53 14.48 -5.72
C TRP A 78 8.98 13.63 -4.54
N ALA A 79 10.24 13.76 -4.11
CA ALA A 79 10.77 13.03 -2.96
C ALA A 79 9.95 13.26 -1.68
N TRP A 80 9.34 14.44 -1.53
CA TRP A 80 8.46 14.79 -0.41
C TRP A 80 7.32 13.77 -0.19
N TRP A 81 6.81 13.18 -1.27
CA TRP A 81 5.74 12.18 -1.23
C TRP A 81 6.22 10.76 -0.99
N GLN A 82 7.53 10.55 -1.02
CA GLN A 82 8.12 9.22 -0.88
C GLN A 82 8.35 8.90 0.60
N PRO A 83 7.80 7.79 1.14
CA PRO A 83 8.06 7.34 2.51
C PRO A 83 9.55 7.25 2.84
N GLY A 84 10.34 6.71 1.89
CA GLY A 84 11.78 6.56 2.05
C GLY A 84 12.54 7.89 2.23
N PHE A 85 12.02 9.02 1.76
CA PHE A 85 12.59 10.34 2.02
C PHE A 85 12.51 10.67 3.51
N TRP A 86 11.33 10.58 4.10
CA TRP A 86 11.10 10.85 5.50
C TRP A 86 11.86 9.90 6.42
N LEU A 87 11.84 8.60 6.12
CA LEU A 87 12.57 7.60 6.89
C LEU A 87 14.08 7.89 6.90
N SER A 88 14.67 8.26 5.76
CA SER A 88 16.10 8.58 5.69
C SER A 88 16.45 9.85 6.46
N PHE A 89 15.68 10.94 6.26
CA PHE A 89 16.00 12.22 6.90
C PHE A 89 15.74 12.19 8.40
N VAL A 90 14.68 11.52 8.86
CA VAL A 90 14.40 11.37 10.30
C VAL A 90 15.42 10.47 10.97
N ALA A 91 15.84 9.36 10.33
CA ALA A 91 16.90 8.50 10.85
C ALA A 91 18.20 9.29 11.08
N VAL A 92 18.62 10.07 10.10
CA VAL A 92 19.82 10.90 10.17
C VAL A 92 19.68 11.98 11.27
N ALA A 93 18.54 12.67 11.36
CA ALA A 93 18.28 13.66 12.40
C ALA A 93 18.37 13.05 13.80
N VAL A 94 17.78 11.87 14.00
CA VAL A 94 17.80 11.17 15.28
C VAL A 94 19.22 10.75 15.67
N LEU A 95 20.01 10.27 14.72
CA LEU A 95 21.41 9.92 14.96
C LEU A 95 22.25 11.14 15.35
N PHE A 96 22.10 12.25 14.63
CA PHE A 96 22.79 13.50 14.98
C PHE A 96 22.37 14.07 16.35
N ALA A 97 21.09 13.95 16.70
CA ALA A 97 20.58 14.41 17.99
C ALA A 97 21.12 13.61 19.18
N GLN A 98 21.55 12.35 18.97
CA GLN A 98 22.14 11.53 20.04
C GLN A 98 23.56 11.97 20.44
N GLY A 99 24.28 12.69 19.57
CA GLY A 99 25.66 13.13 19.81
C GLY A 99 26.68 11.96 19.89
N ASP A 100 27.94 12.32 19.96
CA ASP A 100 29.05 11.36 20.14
C ASP A 100 29.13 10.95 21.63
N GLY A 101 28.56 9.80 21.99
CA GLY A 101 28.46 9.32 23.38
C GLY A 101 29.62 8.47 23.87
N GLY A 102 30.69 8.29 23.11
CA GLY A 102 31.74 7.32 23.41
C GLY A 102 33.03 7.90 24.00
N LEU A 103 33.33 7.63 25.28
CA LEU A 103 34.70 7.70 25.77
C LEU A 103 35.53 6.59 25.12
N PRO A 104 36.74 6.89 24.61
CA PRO A 104 37.61 5.87 24.04
C PRO A 104 37.90 4.79 25.12
N GLY A 105 37.44 3.57 24.87
CA GLY A 105 37.76 2.44 25.75
C GLY A 105 39.25 2.14 25.73
N ALA A 106 39.84 1.86 26.89
CA ALA A 106 41.21 1.38 26.98
C ALA A 106 41.32 -0.03 26.37
N GLY A 107 42.21 -0.19 25.38
CA GLY A 107 42.48 -1.45 24.70
C GLY A 107 41.47 -1.82 23.58
N TRP A 108 41.77 -2.88 22.84
CA TRP A 108 40.99 -3.33 21.71
C TRP A 108 39.63 -3.93 22.12
N THR A 109 39.59 -4.69 23.20
CA THR A 109 38.36 -5.30 23.74
C THR A 109 37.38 -4.23 24.25
N GLY A 110 37.88 -3.17 24.92
CA GLY A 110 37.08 -2.04 25.35
C GLY A 110 36.49 -1.26 24.15
N ARG A 111 37.28 -1.06 23.12
CA ARG A 111 36.80 -0.43 21.86
C ARG A 111 35.73 -1.26 21.15
N LEU A 112 35.93 -2.57 21.05
CA LEU A 112 34.94 -3.46 20.43
C LEU A 112 33.63 -3.47 21.23
N ARG A 113 33.70 -3.62 22.57
CA ARG A 113 32.49 -3.58 23.42
C ARG A 113 31.73 -2.26 23.29
N ASN A 114 32.45 -1.13 23.26
CA ASN A 114 31.82 0.18 23.10
C ASN A 114 31.19 0.33 21.73
N ALA A 115 31.88 -0.08 20.66
CA ALA A 115 31.33 -0.06 19.30
C ALA A 115 30.04 -0.91 19.16
N LEU A 116 30.02 -2.11 19.75
CA LEU A 116 28.83 -2.97 19.76
C LEU A 116 27.68 -2.34 20.56
N ARG A 117 28.00 -1.76 21.74
CA ARG A 117 26.98 -1.07 22.55
C ARG A 117 26.41 0.16 21.86
N GLU A 118 27.25 0.97 21.25
CA GLU A 118 26.82 2.16 20.49
C GLU A 118 26.03 1.78 19.25
N GLY A 119 26.48 0.78 18.50
CA GLY A 119 25.76 0.25 17.34
C GLY A 119 24.37 -0.28 17.72
N TRP A 120 24.29 -1.08 18.81
CA TRP A 120 23.02 -1.58 19.32
C TRP A 120 22.09 -0.46 19.79
N ARG A 121 22.64 0.52 20.52
CA ARG A 121 21.89 1.70 20.96
C ARG A 121 21.36 2.51 19.78
N ALA A 122 22.20 2.80 18.79
CA ALA A 122 21.81 3.53 17.59
C ALA A 122 20.69 2.79 16.83
N GLN A 123 20.82 1.47 16.68
CA GLN A 123 19.81 0.63 16.02
C GLN A 123 18.46 0.69 16.76
N LEU A 124 18.47 0.56 18.08
CA LEU A 124 17.26 0.60 18.90
C LEU A 124 16.59 1.98 18.85
N VAL A 125 17.38 3.05 18.97
CA VAL A 125 16.89 4.43 18.91
C VAL A 125 16.26 4.74 17.55
N VAL A 126 16.93 4.36 16.46
CA VAL A 126 16.39 4.57 15.11
C VAL A 126 15.12 3.74 14.89
N THR A 127 15.11 2.48 15.33
CA THR A 127 13.92 1.61 15.19
C THR A 127 12.71 2.20 15.92
N VAL A 128 12.88 2.65 17.17
CA VAL A 128 11.79 3.26 17.96
C VAL A 128 11.34 4.60 17.37
N ALA A 129 12.28 5.44 16.94
CA ALA A 129 11.98 6.74 16.35
C ALA A 129 11.25 6.64 15.01
N LEU A 130 11.57 5.62 14.22
CA LEU A 130 10.95 5.40 12.91
C LEU A 130 9.65 4.60 12.99
N ALA A 131 9.38 3.89 14.07
CA ALA A 131 8.18 3.05 14.20
C ALA A 131 6.86 3.80 13.92
N PRO A 132 6.60 5.03 14.41
CA PRO A 132 5.39 5.76 14.05
C PRO A 132 5.30 6.09 12.56
N LEU A 133 6.43 6.43 11.92
CA LEU A 133 6.47 6.71 10.49
C LEU A 133 6.21 5.46 9.65
N THR A 134 6.77 4.31 10.07
CA THR A 134 6.51 3.04 9.38
C THR A 134 5.04 2.61 9.53
N LEU A 135 4.42 2.87 10.68
CA LEU A 135 2.99 2.65 10.87
C LEU A 135 2.15 3.56 9.97
N VAL A 136 2.49 4.85 9.87
CA VAL A 136 1.75 5.81 9.03
C VAL A 136 1.88 5.47 7.55
N PHE A 137 3.07 5.10 7.08
CA PHE A 137 3.32 4.90 5.66
C PHE A 137 2.99 3.48 5.17
N PHE A 138 3.15 2.47 6.02
CA PHE A 138 3.06 1.07 5.62
C PHE A 138 2.05 0.25 6.44
N GLY A 139 1.48 0.81 7.52
CA GLY A 139 0.58 0.09 8.41
C GLY A 139 1.26 -1.04 9.19
N GLN A 140 2.60 -1.04 9.27
CA GLN A 140 3.35 -2.14 9.86
C GLN A 140 4.68 -1.70 10.47
N VAL A 141 5.13 -2.46 11.48
CA VAL A 141 6.47 -2.35 12.07
C VAL A 141 7.12 -3.72 12.10
N SER A 142 8.36 -3.82 11.61
CA SER A 142 9.11 -5.07 11.69
C SER A 142 9.65 -5.28 13.10
N VAL A 143 9.16 -6.29 13.79
CA VAL A 143 9.63 -6.69 15.13
C VAL A 143 11.00 -7.34 15.03
N VAL A 144 11.17 -8.23 14.05
CA VAL A 144 12.46 -8.90 13.80
C VAL A 144 13.50 -7.97 13.17
N GLY A 145 13.09 -6.82 12.66
CA GLY A 145 13.96 -5.87 11.96
C GLY A 145 15.16 -5.40 12.78
N LEU A 146 14.99 -5.30 14.11
CA LEU A 146 16.10 -4.96 15.01
C LEU A 146 17.23 -5.99 14.95
N VAL A 147 16.88 -7.27 15.05
CA VAL A 147 17.86 -8.38 14.99
C VAL A 147 18.34 -8.60 13.55
N ALA A 148 17.43 -8.55 12.58
CA ALA A 148 17.76 -8.69 11.17
C ALA A 148 18.80 -7.65 10.74
N ASN A 149 18.61 -6.39 11.08
CA ASN A 149 19.54 -5.31 10.75
C ASN A 149 20.88 -5.44 11.51
N ALA A 150 20.87 -5.88 12.76
CA ALA A 150 22.09 -6.10 13.54
C ALA A 150 23.02 -7.14 12.89
N VAL A 151 22.45 -8.10 12.16
CA VAL A 151 23.22 -9.11 11.40
C VAL A 151 23.45 -8.66 9.95
N ALA A 152 22.40 -8.21 9.27
CA ALA A 152 22.47 -7.91 7.84
C ALA A 152 23.41 -6.73 7.52
N ILE A 153 23.41 -5.68 8.35
CA ILE A 153 24.25 -4.50 8.10
C ILE A 153 25.74 -4.86 8.14
N PRO A 154 26.29 -5.53 9.19
CA PRO A 154 27.68 -5.99 9.18
C PRO A 154 27.96 -6.99 8.04
N TRP A 155 27.05 -7.93 7.79
CA TRP A 155 27.21 -8.94 6.74
C TRP A 155 27.38 -8.30 5.36
N VAL A 156 26.49 -7.36 5.02
CA VAL A 156 26.57 -6.66 3.73
C VAL A 156 27.82 -5.77 3.69
N THR A 157 28.08 -5.00 4.75
CA THR A 157 29.15 -3.98 4.76
C THR A 157 30.54 -4.59 4.75
N TRP A 158 30.78 -5.66 5.52
CA TRP A 158 32.10 -6.22 5.74
C TRP A 158 32.41 -7.48 4.94
N ALA A 159 31.38 -8.19 4.47
CA ALA A 159 31.59 -9.42 3.70
C ALA A 159 31.07 -9.28 2.25
N LEU A 160 29.79 -9.06 2.06
CA LEU A 160 29.18 -9.11 0.73
C LEU A 160 29.71 -8.00 -0.20
N THR A 161 29.68 -6.75 0.22
CA THR A 161 30.08 -5.61 -0.62
C THR A 161 31.57 -5.64 -0.99
N PRO A 162 32.53 -5.89 -0.06
CA PRO A 162 33.94 -6.01 -0.44
C PRO A 162 34.22 -7.15 -1.42
N VAL A 163 33.61 -8.31 -1.20
CA VAL A 163 33.79 -9.47 -2.10
C VAL A 163 33.20 -9.20 -3.47
N ALA A 164 32.01 -8.60 -3.54
CA ALA A 164 31.38 -8.24 -4.81
C ALA A 164 32.20 -7.20 -5.61
N LEU A 165 32.78 -6.20 -4.93
CA LEU A 165 33.65 -5.21 -5.56
C LEU A 165 34.97 -5.82 -6.04
N LEU A 166 35.57 -6.72 -5.27
CA LEU A 166 36.77 -7.46 -5.70
C LEU A 166 36.48 -8.41 -6.86
N GLY A 167 35.24 -8.84 -7.04
CA GLY A 167 34.76 -9.59 -8.20
C GLY A 167 34.98 -8.90 -9.54
N VAL A 168 35.08 -7.57 -9.56
CA VAL A 168 35.43 -6.79 -10.76
C VAL A 168 36.88 -7.12 -11.21
N LEU A 169 37.76 -7.44 -10.26
CA LEU A 169 39.15 -7.79 -10.54
C LEU A 169 39.34 -9.30 -10.79
N TRP A 170 38.51 -10.13 -10.17
CA TRP A 170 38.55 -11.59 -10.28
C TRP A 170 37.15 -12.19 -10.22
N ALA A 171 36.61 -12.53 -11.40
CA ALA A 171 35.22 -12.97 -11.60
C ALA A 171 34.73 -14.11 -10.66
N PRO A 172 35.51 -15.13 -10.27
CA PRO A 172 35.05 -16.16 -9.32
C PRO A 172 34.61 -15.64 -7.95
N LEU A 173 35.02 -14.43 -7.54
CA LEU A 173 34.52 -13.80 -6.31
C LEU A 173 33.06 -13.43 -6.39
N TRP A 174 32.48 -13.29 -7.58
CA TRP A 174 31.04 -13.09 -7.72
C TRP A 174 30.24 -14.33 -7.33
N ASP A 175 30.76 -15.53 -7.55
CA ASP A 175 30.12 -16.77 -7.08
C ASP A 175 30.11 -16.82 -5.55
N VAL A 176 31.20 -16.38 -4.92
CA VAL A 176 31.29 -16.24 -3.46
C VAL A 176 30.31 -15.19 -2.97
N ALA A 177 30.25 -14.02 -3.62
CA ALA A 177 29.29 -12.97 -3.29
C ALA A 177 27.83 -13.44 -3.45
N ALA A 178 27.53 -14.20 -4.50
CA ALA A 178 26.22 -14.82 -4.71
C ALA A 178 25.89 -15.84 -3.61
N GLY A 179 26.86 -16.62 -3.15
CA GLY A 179 26.74 -17.53 -2.01
C GLY A 179 26.41 -16.78 -0.71
N LEU A 180 27.16 -15.70 -0.42
CA LEU A 180 26.91 -14.83 0.73
C LEU A 180 25.52 -14.17 0.68
N ALA A 181 25.11 -13.71 -0.50
CA ALA A 181 23.78 -13.13 -0.70
C ALA A 181 22.67 -14.17 -0.47
N ARG A 182 22.81 -15.38 -1.01
CA ARG A 182 21.85 -16.48 -0.77
C ARG A 182 21.73 -16.83 0.72
N GLY A 183 22.87 -16.95 1.42
CA GLY A 183 22.88 -17.23 2.86
C GLY A 183 22.15 -16.14 3.65
N LEU A 184 22.40 -14.87 3.33
CA LEU A 184 21.68 -13.76 3.95
C LEU A 184 20.17 -13.80 3.66
N LEU A 185 19.78 -14.02 2.40
CA LEU A 185 18.38 -14.11 2.01
C LEU A 185 17.66 -15.27 2.70
N THR A 186 18.29 -16.44 2.78
CA THR A 186 17.73 -17.60 3.49
C THR A 186 17.47 -17.28 4.96
N MET A 187 18.43 -16.63 5.62
CA MET A 187 18.27 -16.19 7.01
C MET A 187 17.13 -15.18 7.16
N LEU A 188 17.07 -14.16 6.29
CA LEU A 188 16.02 -13.14 6.34
C LEU A 188 14.63 -13.73 6.03
N HIS A 189 14.52 -14.66 5.09
CA HIS A 189 13.27 -15.38 4.82
C HIS A 189 12.82 -16.21 6.03
N ALA A 190 13.73 -16.92 6.69
CA ALA A 190 13.40 -17.67 7.91
C ALA A 190 12.91 -16.75 9.03
N MET A 191 13.53 -15.56 9.19
CA MET A 191 13.07 -14.56 10.16
C MET A 191 11.72 -13.94 9.77
N ALA A 192 11.48 -13.69 8.48
CA ALA A 192 10.21 -13.15 7.98
C ALA A 192 9.05 -14.14 8.09
N ALA A 193 9.33 -15.45 8.04
CA ALA A 193 8.33 -16.50 8.22
C ALA A 193 7.85 -16.65 9.68
N TRP A 194 8.49 -15.97 10.62
CA TRP A 194 8.04 -16.02 12.01
C TRP A 194 6.70 -15.28 12.18
N PRO A 195 5.70 -15.85 12.87
CA PRO A 195 4.36 -15.25 12.99
C PRO A 195 4.33 -13.83 13.59
N LEU A 196 5.33 -13.50 14.40
CA LEU A 196 5.50 -12.17 15.03
C LEU A 196 6.55 -11.30 14.33
N ALA A 197 6.98 -11.66 13.11
CA ALA A 197 8.01 -10.91 12.40
C ALA A 197 7.61 -9.47 12.10
N VAL A 198 6.35 -9.28 11.79
CA VAL A 198 5.75 -7.98 11.45
C VAL A 198 4.53 -7.75 12.33
N TRP A 199 4.47 -6.58 12.91
CA TRP A 199 3.31 -6.12 13.64
C TRP A 199 2.52 -5.16 12.77
N GLU A 200 1.36 -5.62 12.31
CA GLU A 200 0.46 -4.85 11.45
C GLU A 200 -0.55 -4.06 12.28
N ARG A 201 -0.85 -2.85 11.85
CA ARG A 201 -1.85 -1.97 12.46
C ARG A 201 -2.62 -1.17 11.41
N PRO A 202 -3.87 -0.82 11.73
CA PRO A 202 -4.67 0.05 10.90
C PRO A 202 -4.02 1.40 10.64
N ALA A 203 -4.40 2.06 9.55
CA ALA A 203 -3.98 3.43 9.28
C ALA A 203 -4.43 4.36 10.41
N LEU A 204 -3.47 5.09 10.97
CA LEU A 204 -3.75 6.03 12.06
C LEU A 204 -4.32 7.34 11.51
N PRO A 205 -5.35 7.91 12.15
CA PRO A 205 -5.72 9.31 11.95
C PRO A 205 -4.52 10.23 12.19
N VAL A 206 -4.44 11.34 11.45
CA VAL A 206 -3.29 12.26 11.50
C VAL A 206 -2.98 12.71 12.94
N ALA A 207 -4.00 13.01 13.73
CA ALA A 207 -3.82 13.41 15.13
C ALA A 207 -3.11 12.32 15.96
N LEU A 208 -3.51 11.07 15.82
CA LEU A 208 -2.87 9.94 16.52
C LEU A 208 -1.48 9.65 15.97
N ALA A 209 -1.26 9.83 14.67
CA ALA A 209 0.06 9.71 14.06
C ALA A 209 1.04 10.75 14.60
N VAL A 210 0.60 12.01 14.73
CA VAL A 210 1.40 13.09 15.32
C VAL A 210 1.68 12.79 16.79
N LEU A 211 0.65 12.38 17.54
CA LEU A 211 0.80 12.02 18.95
C LEU A 211 1.82 10.87 19.14
N ALA A 212 1.75 9.85 18.29
CA ALA A 212 2.70 8.74 18.30
C ALA A 212 4.13 9.20 17.93
N ALA A 213 4.28 10.10 16.96
CA ALA A 213 5.58 10.67 16.60
C ALA A 213 6.20 11.47 17.74
N VAL A 214 5.40 12.28 18.45
CA VAL A 214 5.84 13.00 19.65
C VAL A 214 6.21 12.02 20.76
N GLY A 215 5.40 10.99 21.00
CA GLY A 215 5.68 9.94 21.97
C GLY A 215 7.01 9.22 21.69
N ALA A 216 7.26 8.85 20.45
CA ALA A 216 8.52 8.24 20.04
C ALA A 216 9.72 9.19 20.22
N ALA A 217 9.55 10.47 19.85
CA ALA A 217 10.59 11.48 20.08
C ALA A 217 10.94 11.62 21.57
N VAL A 218 9.95 11.66 22.47
CA VAL A 218 10.15 11.69 23.92
C VAL A 218 10.86 10.44 24.43
N LEU A 219 10.51 9.26 23.89
CA LEU A 219 11.16 7.99 24.27
C LEU A 219 12.64 7.94 23.91
N VAL A 220 13.01 8.43 22.72
CA VAL A 220 14.40 8.35 22.23
C VAL A 220 15.27 9.52 22.68
N TRP A 221 14.67 10.62 23.13
CA TRP A 221 15.42 11.77 23.62
C TRP A 221 16.16 11.44 24.93
N PRO A 222 17.33 12.01 25.19
CA PRO A 222 18.11 11.75 26.41
C PRO A 222 17.52 12.44 27.66
N LEU A 223 16.25 12.11 27.96
CA LEU A 223 15.53 12.61 29.13
C LEU A 223 15.62 11.61 30.31
N PRO A 224 15.43 12.08 31.57
CA PRO A 224 15.22 11.20 32.70
C PRO A 224 14.07 10.22 32.45
N TRP A 225 14.17 8.98 32.99
CA TRP A 225 13.24 7.90 32.72
C TRP A 225 11.76 8.26 33.00
N ARG A 226 11.49 9.10 34.01
CA ARG A 226 10.15 9.59 34.36
C ARG A 226 9.49 10.35 33.19
N TRP A 227 10.25 11.19 32.49
CA TRP A 227 9.75 11.91 31.31
C TRP A 227 9.59 10.98 30.11
N ARG A 228 10.49 10.01 29.96
CA ARG A 228 10.40 9.02 28.88
C ARG A 228 9.16 8.12 29.03
N ALA A 229 8.69 7.87 30.25
CA ALA A 229 7.45 7.12 30.50
C ALA A 229 6.22 7.78 29.82
N TRP A 230 6.17 9.13 29.76
CA TRP A 230 5.14 9.85 29.03
C TRP A 230 5.15 9.52 27.54
N GLY A 231 6.31 9.27 26.95
CA GLY A 231 6.41 8.83 25.56
C GLY A 231 5.66 7.53 25.29
N ALA A 232 5.71 6.56 26.20
CA ALA A 232 4.95 5.32 26.10
C ALA A 232 3.44 5.56 26.22
N ILE A 233 3.02 6.47 27.11
CA ILE A 233 1.60 6.85 27.25
C ILE A 233 1.08 7.50 25.98
N LEU A 234 1.86 8.38 25.34
CA LEU A 234 1.49 9.03 24.07
C LEU A 234 1.42 8.06 22.90
N LEU A 235 2.13 6.93 22.95
CA LEU A 235 2.05 5.86 21.94
C LEU A 235 0.82 4.96 22.15
N TRP A 236 0.24 4.91 23.35
CA TRP A 236 -0.83 3.98 23.69
C TRP A 236 -2.07 4.09 22.76
N PRO A 237 -2.59 5.31 22.44
CA PRO A 237 -3.72 5.44 21.54
C PRO A 237 -3.46 4.88 20.12
N ALA A 238 -2.23 5.04 19.60
CA ALA A 238 -1.86 4.46 18.32
C ALA A 238 -1.80 2.91 18.39
N TRP A 239 -1.45 2.38 19.56
CA TRP A 239 -1.44 0.94 19.80
C TRP A 239 -2.84 0.33 19.84
N THR A 240 -3.81 1.03 20.40
CA THR A 240 -5.18 0.50 20.64
C THR A 240 -6.19 0.93 19.57
N PHE A 241 -5.81 1.83 18.67
CA PHE A 241 -6.72 2.33 17.64
C PHE A 241 -7.24 1.22 16.74
N GLN A 242 -8.55 1.24 16.51
CA GLN A 242 -9.25 0.44 15.52
C GLN A 242 -10.15 1.36 14.68
N PRO A 243 -10.10 1.26 13.35
CA PRO A 243 -11.00 2.03 12.49
C PRO A 243 -12.46 1.67 12.79
N PRO A 244 -13.38 2.63 12.66
CA PRO A 244 -14.78 2.34 12.83
C PRO A 244 -15.25 1.27 11.83
N ALA A 245 -16.03 0.33 12.30
CA ALA A 245 -16.71 -0.67 11.49
C ALA A 245 -18.16 -0.25 11.24
N PRO A 246 -18.81 -0.76 10.19
CA PRO A 246 -20.24 -0.58 9.98
C PRO A 246 -21.06 -1.06 11.19
N ALA A 247 -22.22 -0.43 11.45
CA ALA A 247 -23.13 -0.90 12.48
C ALA A 247 -23.75 -2.26 12.08
N PRO A 248 -24.14 -3.11 13.05
CA PRO A 248 -24.87 -4.34 12.74
C PRO A 248 -26.07 -4.08 11.83
N GLY A 249 -26.33 -4.96 10.86
CA GLY A 249 -27.37 -4.81 9.84
C GLY A 249 -26.98 -3.84 8.70
N THR A 250 -25.80 -3.23 8.76
CA THR A 250 -25.27 -2.36 7.69
C THR A 250 -23.94 -2.87 7.15
N PHE A 251 -23.58 -2.43 5.96
CA PHE A 251 -22.29 -2.79 5.35
C PHE A 251 -21.75 -1.66 4.48
N GLU A 252 -20.48 -1.76 4.20
CA GLU A 252 -19.71 -0.83 3.37
C GLU A 252 -19.10 -1.61 2.19
N VAL A 253 -19.14 -1.00 1.01
CA VAL A 253 -18.43 -1.50 -0.18
C VAL A 253 -17.37 -0.49 -0.56
N LEU A 254 -16.11 -0.91 -0.51
CA LEU A 254 -14.95 -0.14 -0.96
C LEU A 254 -14.49 -0.72 -2.30
N LEU A 255 -14.45 0.13 -3.31
CA LEU A 255 -13.99 -0.16 -4.67
C LEU A 255 -12.68 0.62 -4.90
N PRO A 256 -11.52 0.02 -4.69
CA PRO A 256 -10.24 0.69 -4.92
C PRO A 256 -10.00 0.94 -6.41
N ASP A 257 -9.17 1.94 -6.73
CA ASP A 257 -8.67 2.16 -8.08
C ASP A 257 -7.52 1.17 -8.35
N VAL A 258 -7.85 0.04 -8.96
CA VAL A 258 -6.90 -1.01 -9.35
C VAL A 258 -6.40 -0.84 -10.79
N GLY A 259 -6.77 0.25 -11.46
CA GLY A 259 -6.56 0.42 -12.90
C GLY A 259 -7.64 -0.30 -13.70
N GLN A 260 -7.26 -0.98 -14.80
CA GLN A 260 -8.22 -1.76 -15.60
C GLN A 260 -8.38 -3.14 -14.98
N GLY A 261 -9.53 -3.39 -14.35
CA GLY A 261 -9.86 -4.62 -13.64
C GLY A 261 -10.82 -4.38 -12.49
N SER A 262 -11.15 -5.43 -11.75
CA SER A 262 -12.11 -5.41 -10.65
C SER A 262 -11.51 -5.86 -9.33
N ALA A 263 -11.85 -5.15 -8.27
CA ALA A 263 -11.64 -5.58 -6.90
C ALA A 263 -12.57 -4.81 -5.96
N ALA A 264 -13.21 -5.49 -5.03
CA ALA A 264 -14.04 -4.86 -4.01
C ALA A 264 -13.74 -5.43 -2.63
N ILE A 265 -13.78 -4.58 -1.61
CA ILE A 265 -13.73 -4.97 -0.21
C ILE A 265 -15.09 -4.65 0.40
N VAL A 266 -15.77 -5.66 0.92
CA VAL A 266 -17.07 -5.53 1.59
C VAL A 266 -16.86 -5.75 3.08
N ARG A 267 -17.31 -4.82 3.91
CA ARG A 267 -17.20 -4.92 5.36
C ARG A 267 -18.57 -4.86 6.01
N THR A 268 -18.80 -5.75 6.95
CA THR A 268 -19.89 -5.68 7.92
C THR A 268 -19.33 -5.27 9.29
N ALA A 269 -20.08 -5.44 10.36
CA ALA A 269 -19.61 -5.04 11.69
C ALA A 269 -18.34 -5.81 12.13
N ARG A 270 -18.20 -7.09 11.76
CA ARG A 270 -17.10 -7.97 12.20
C ARG A 270 -16.47 -8.80 11.09
N HIS A 271 -17.09 -8.84 9.90
CA HIS A 271 -16.64 -9.68 8.80
C HIS A 271 -16.23 -8.85 7.59
N THR A 272 -15.30 -9.41 6.81
CA THR A 272 -14.79 -8.79 5.59
C THR A 272 -14.79 -9.82 4.46
N LEU A 273 -15.29 -9.41 3.29
CA LEU A 273 -15.24 -10.16 2.05
C LEU A 273 -14.44 -9.38 1.02
N VAL A 274 -13.57 -10.07 0.29
CA VAL A 274 -12.92 -9.55 -0.91
C VAL A 274 -13.58 -10.19 -2.13
N PHE A 275 -14.02 -9.36 -3.08
CA PHE A 275 -14.57 -9.79 -4.36
C PHE A 275 -13.63 -9.35 -5.47
N ASP A 276 -13.07 -10.30 -6.20
CA ASP A 276 -11.99 -10.19 -7.17
C ASP A 276 -10.65 -9.71 -6.59
N ALA A 277 -9.57 -10.10 -7.24
CA ALA A 277 -8.20 -9.84 -6.81
C ALA A 277 -7.46 -8.81 -7.68
N GLY A 278 -8.13 -8.29 -8.71
CA GLY A 278 -7.64 -7.27 -9.62
C GLY A 278 -6.57 -7.72 -10.61
N PRO A 279 -6.08 -6.78 -11.43
CA PRO A 279 -5.17 -7.02 -12.55
C PRO A 279 -3.72 -7.23 -12.14
N PRO A 280 -2.87 -7.73 -13.08
CA PRO A 280 -1.42 -7.64 -12.93
C PRO A 280 -0.98 -6.17 -13.01
N LEU A 281 -0.05 -5.76 -12.16
CA LEU A 281 0.51 -4.40 -12.08
C LEU A 281 2.04 -4.43 -12.18
N GLY A 282 2.55 -4.28 -13.37
CA GLY A 282 4.00 -4.32 -13.64
C GLY A 282 4.61 -5.68 -13.33
N ARG A 283 5.50 -5.76 -12.31
CA ARG A 283 6.11 -7.02 -11.86
C ARG A 283 5.33 -7.72 -10.72
N GLY A 284 4.24 -7.14 -10.24
CA GLY A 284 3.37 -7.67 -9.19
C GLY A 284 1.92 -7.61 -9.65
N ASP A 285 1.00 -7.58 -8.71
CA ASP A 285 -0.44 -7.56 -8.95
C ASP A 285 -1.16 -6.51 -8.08
N ALA A 286 -2.47 -6.34 -8.31
CA ALA A 286 -3.31 -5.41 -7.57
C ALA A 286 -3.54 -5.85 -6.12
N ALA A 287 -3.49 -7.14 -5.82
CA ALA A 287 -3.61 -7.61 -4.45
C ALA A 287 -2.42 -7.12 -3.61
N GLU A 288 -1.19 -7.29 -4.11
CA GLU A 288 0.02 -6.83 -3.42
C GLU A 288 0.06 -5.31 -3.24
N ARG A 289 -0.28 -4.55 -4.29
CA ARG A 289 -0.06 -3.11 -4.32
C ARG A 289 -1.24 -2.29 -3.82
N VAL A 290 -2.44 -2.85 -3.85
CA VAL A 290 -3.67 -2.11 -3.53
C VAL A 290 -4.48 -2.80 -2.44
N LEU A 291 -4.87 -4.10 -2.61
CA LEU A 291 -5.78 -4.74 -1.67
C LEU A 291 -5.15 -4.98 -0.30
N LEU A 292 -3.95 -5.55 -0.23
CA LEU A 292 -3.25 -5.77 1.05
C LEU A 292 -3.01 -4.47 1.83
N PRO A 293 -2.55 -3.36 1.20
CA PRO A 293 -2.48 -2.06 1.86
C PRO A 293 -3.83 -1.55 2.38
N TRP A 294 -4.92 -1.71 1.61
CA TRP A 294 -6.25 -1.31 2.07
C TRP A 294 -6.76 -2.17 3.24
N LEU A 295 -6.62 -3.50 3.15
CA LEU A 295 -7.01 -4.41 4.23
C LEU A 295 -6.24 -4.10 5.52
N ARG A 296 -4.94 -3.82 5.44
CA ARG A 296 -4.14 -3.36 6.58
C ARG A 296 -4.63 -2.01 7.11
N ALA A 297 -4.86 -1.04 6.22
CA ALA A 297 -5.34 0.28 6.63
C ALA A 297 -6.68 0.23 7.35
N LEU A 298 -7.55 -0.70 6.95
CA LEU A 298 -8.84 -0.96 7.58
C LEU A 298 -8.73 -1.85 8.83
N GLY A 299 -7.57 -2.42 9.13
CA GLY A 299 -7.40 -3.43 10.19
C GLY A 299 -8.25 -4.68 9.95
N ALA A 300 -8.54 -4.98 8.68
CA ALA A 300 -9.46 -6.04 8.28
C ALA A 300 -8.69 -7.27 7.78
N GLN A 301 -9.17 -8.44 8.16
CA GLN A 301 -8.75 -9.72 7.59
C GLN A 301 -9.95 -10.30 6.85
N PRO A 302 -9.79 -10.77 5.60
CA PRO A 302 -10.89 -11.33 4.86
C PRO A 302 -11.32 -12.69 5.45
N ASP A 303 -12.59 -12.82 5.76
CA ASP A 303 -13.22 -14.09 6.13
C ASP A 303 -13.57 -14.89 4.88
N ALA A 304 -13.82 -14.20 3.77
CA ALA A 304 -14.13 -14.79 2.47
C ALA A 304 -13.46 -14.03 1.33
N ILE A 305 -13.06 -14.78 0.31
CA ILE A 305 -12.60 -14.26 -0.97
C ILE A 305 -13.41 -14.93 -2.09
N VAL A 306 -13.99 -14.12 -2.93
CA VAL A 306 -14.77 -14.54 -4.11
C VAL A 306 -14.06 -14.08 -5.35
N ILE A 307 -13.75 -14.97 -6.28
CA ILE A 307 -13.22 -14.60 -7.60
C ILE A 307 -14.30 -14.88 -8.64
N SER A 308 -14.71 -13.83 -9.32
CA SER A 308 -15.85 -13.91 -10.22
C SER A 308 -15.62 -14.85 -11.40
N HIS A 309 -14.45 -14.78 -12.06
CA HIS A 309 -14.06 -15.62 -13.20
C HIS A 309 -12.53 -15.57 -13.43
N ASP A 310 -11.99 -16.34 -14.39
CA ASP A 310 -10.55 -16.56 -14.57
C ASP A 310 -9.84 -15.55 -15.49
N ASP A 311 -10.40 -14.38 -15.70
CA ASP A 311 -9.68 -13.36 -16.47
C ASP A 311 -8.63 -12.66 -15.60
N SER A 312 -7.52 -12.28 -16.22
CA SER A 312 -6.34 -11.75 -15.52
C SER A 312 -6.61 -10.45 -14.77
N ASP A 313 -7.58 -9.64 -15.19
CA ASP A 313 -7.97 -8.40 -14.54
C ASP A 313 -8.91 -8.58 -13.34
N HIS A 314 -9.27 -9.83 -13.04
CA HIS A 314 -10.03 -10.26 -11.85
C HIS A 314 -9.22 -11.21 -10.95
N ALA A 315 -8.44 -12.11 -11.54
CA ALA A 315 -7.84 -13.24 -10.85
C ALA A 315 -6.32 -13.14 -10.64
N ALA A 316 -5.62 -12.12 -11.17
CA ALA A 316 -4.15 -12.07 -11.10
C ALA A 316 -3.60 -12.06 -9.67
N GLY A 317 -4.29 -11.40 -8.73
CA GLY A 317 -3.87 -11.32 -7.34
C GLY A 317 -4.22 -12.51 -6.46
N MET A 318 -4.83 -13.58 -7.00
CA MET A 318 -5.27 -14.74 -6.19
C MET A 318 -4.16 -15.36 -5.37
N ALA A 319 -3.02 -15.68 -6.00
CA ALA A 319 -1.89 -16.32 -5.31
C ALA A 319 -1.35 -15.44 -4.17
N THR A 320 -1.32 -14.12 -4.40
CA THR A 320 -0.89 -13.13 -3.39
C THR A 320 -1.85 -13.11 -2.20
N LEU A 321 -3.18 -13.11 -2.43
CA LEU A 321 -4.17 -13.17 -1.36
C LEU A 321 -4.15 -14.51 -0.63
N ALA A 322 -3.99 -15.63 -1.34
CA ALA A 322 -3.90 -16.96 -0.75
C ALA A 322 -2.68 -17.11 0.16
N ALA A 323 -1.53 -16.57 -0.26
CA ALA A 323 -0.33 -16.54 0.56
C ALA A 323 -0.47 -15.66 1.81
N ALA A 324 -1.15 -14.51 1.68
CA ALA A 324 -1.37 -13.58 2.80
C ALA A 324 -2.42 -14.08 3.79
N TYR A 325 -3.45 -14.80 3.31
CA TYR A 325 -4.60 -15.25 4.10
C TYR A 325 -4.92 -16.74 3.87
N PRO A 326 -4.06 -17.65 4.32
CA PRO A 326 -4.16 -19.10 4.01
C PRO A 326 -5.38 -19.81 4.60
N HIS A 327 -6.06 -19.20 5.58
CA HIS A 327 -7.20 -19.79 6.28
C HIS A 327 -8.56 -19.21 5.86
N THR A 328 -8.58 -18.34 4.86
CA THR A 328 -9.79 -17.69 4.35
C THR A 328 -10.64 -18.68 3.56
N ALA A 329 -11.96 -18.55 3.61
CA ALA A 329 -12.87 -19.29 2.75
C ALA A 329 -12.85 -18.74 1.33
N TRP A 330 -12.85 -19.63 0.32
CA TRP A 330 -12.75 -19.23 -1.09
C TRP A 330 -13.96 -19.70 -1.89
N TRP A 331 -14.40 -18.83 -2.80
CA TRP A 331 -15.36 -19.14 -3.86
C TRP A 331 -14.81 -18.70 -5.20
N ALA A 332 -15.07 -19.48 -6.25
CA ALA A 332 -14.77 -19.13 -7.62
C ALA A 332 -15.75 -19.82 -8.58
N SER A 333 -15.92 -19.31 -9.78
CA SER A 333 -16.70 -19.97 -10.85
C SER A 333 -15.88 -20.99 -11.66
N PHE A 334 -14.62 -21.20 -11.29
CA PHE A 334 -13.64 -22.03 -12.01
C PHE A 334 -12.72 -22.74 -11.01
N ASP A 335 -11.94 -23.71 -11.49
CA ASP A 335 -10.90 -24.36 -10.70
C ASP A 335 -9.62 -23.49 -10.70
N PRO A 336 -9.17 -22.95 -9.57
CA PRO A 336 -7.98 -22.13 -9.50
C PRO A 336 -6.66 -22.90 -9.63
N GLY A 337 -6.69 -24.23 -9.58
CA GLY A 337 -5.49 -25.06 -9.57
C GLY A 337 -4.55 -24.73 -8.41
N ASP A 338 -3.24 -24.71 -8.67
CA ASP A 338 -2.19 -24.47 -7.66
C ASP A 338 -2.12 -23.03 -7.14
N ARG A 339 -2.93 -22.11 -7.67
CA ARG A 339 -2.95 -20.70 -7.21
C ARG A 339 -3.49 -20.55 -5.79
N VAL A 340 -4.36 -21.48 -5.35
CA VAL A 340 -4.95 -21.48 -4.01
C VAL A 340 -4.88 -22.87 -3.42
N VAL A 341 -4.17 -23.04 -2.33
CA VAL A 341 -4.03 -24.34 -1.63
C VAL A 341 -5.27 -24.69 -0.80
N ALA A 342 -6.02 -23.68 -0.34
CA ALA A 342 -7.25 -23.89 0.42
C ALA A 342 -8.37 -24.49 -0.46
N PRO A 343 -9.31 -25.22 0.12
CA PRO A 343 -10.49 -25.70 -0.61
C PRO A 343 -11.28 -24.51 -1.18
N VAL A 344 -11.57 -24.55 -2.48
CA VAL A 344 -12.36 -23.52 -3.16
C VAL A 344 -13.75 -24.09 -3.47
N ARG A 345 -14.78 -23.37 -3.07
CA ARG A 345 -16.18 -23.68 -3.38
C ARG A 345 -16.56 -23.04 -4.71
N THR A 346 -17.42 -23.70 -5.46
CA THR A 346 -18.00 -23.08 -6.65
C THR A 346 -19.14 -22.17 -6.23
N CYS A 347 -19.13 -20.90 -6.70
CA CYS A 347 -20.28 -20.03 -6.52
C CYS A 347 -21.47 -20.53 -7.36
N VAL A 348 -22.63 -20.70 -6.74
CA VAL A 348 -23.85 -21.19 -7.39
C VAL A 348 -25.05 -20.39 -6.93
N ALA A 349 -25.94 -20.05 -7.87
CA ALA A 349 -27.18 -19.35 -7.57
C ALA A 349 -28.00 -20.08 -6.50
N GLY A 350 -28.49 -19.30 -5.53
CA GLY A 350 -29.25 -19.84 -4.40
C GLY A 350 -28.41 -20.14 -3.16
N GLU A 351 -27.08 -20.21 -3.24
CA GLU A 351 -26.22 -20.25 -2.05
C GLU A 351 -26.30 -18.92 -1.31
N THR A 352 -26.63 -18.98 -0.02
CA THR A 352 -26.82 -17.78 0.81
C THR A 352 -26.19 -17.98 2.18
N TRP A 353 -25.71 -16.87 2.76
CA TRP A 353 -25.29 -16.82 4.17
C TRP A 353 -25.58 -15.44 4.75
N GLU A 354 -25.43 -15.31 6.05
CA GLU A 354 -25.66 -14.04 6.76
C GLU A 354 -24.48 -13.75 7.69
N TRP A 355 -24.03 -12.48 7.65
CA TRP A 355 -23.04 -11.94 8.57
C TRP A 355 -23.54 -10.64 9.19
N ASP A 356 -23.53 -10.57 10.51
CA ASP A 356 -23.90 -9.38 11.29
C ASP A 356 -25.27 -8.76 10.91
N GLY A 357 -26.24 -9.59 10.51
CA GLY A 357 -27.55 -9.16 10.05
C GLY A 357 -27.60 -8.68 8.59
N VAL A 358 -26.54 -8.96 7.80
CA VAL A 358 -26.46 -8.68 6.37
C VAL A 358 -26.47 -9.99 5.59
N ARG A 359 -27.44 -10.15 4.68
CA ARG A 359 -27.57 -11.32 3.82
C ARG A 359 -26.67 -11.21 2.60
N PHE A 360 -26.02 -12.30 2.25
CA PHE A 360 -25.24 -12.50 1.03
C PHE A 360 -25.91 -13.60 0.21
N ALA A 361 -25.99 -13.42 -1.11
CA ALA A 361 -26.61 -14.40 -2.00
C ALA A 361 -25.92 -14.43 -3.36
N PHE A 362 -25.46 -15.59 -3.80
CA PHE A 362 -25.06 -15.78 -5.20
C PHE A 362 -26.31 -15.87 -6.08
N LEU A 363 -26.31 -15.11 -7.17
CA LEU A 363 -27.36 -15.10 -8.17
C LEU A 363 -26.96 -15.82 -9.46
N HIS A 364 -25.66 -16.00 -9.71
CA HIS A 364 -25.07 -16.61 -10.90
C HIS A 364 -23.70 -17.19 -10.56
N PRO A 365 -23.25 -18.27 -11.24
CA PRO A 365 -23.91 -19.08 -12.27
C PRO A 365 -25.06 -19.94 -11.73
N PRO A 366 -25.99 -20.37 -12.59
CA PRO A 366 -27.17 -21.14 -12.15
C PRO A 366 -26.84 -22.55 -11.59
N THR A 367 -25.78 -23.18 -12.07
CA THR A 367 -25.28 -24.47 -11.57
C THR A 367 -23.74 -24.49 -11.59
N ALA A 368 -23.12 -25.37 -10.81
CA ALA A 368 -21.67 -25.47 -10.72
C ALA A 368 -21.00 -25.89 -12.05
N ASP A 369 -21.69 -26.68 -12.84
CA ASP A 369 -21.25 -27.18 -14.15
C ASP A 369 -21.78 -26.33 -15.30
N TRP A 370 -22.36 -25.16 -15.00
CA TRP A 370 -22.94 -24.30 -16.02
C TRP A 370 -21.92 -23.89 -17.09
N ALA A 371 -22.23 -24.23 -18.32
CA ALA A 371 -21.45 -23.88 -19.48
C ALA A 371 -22.28 -22.96 -20.40
N PRO A 372 -21.83 -21.75 -20.66
CA PRO A 372 -22.56 -20.82 -21.52
C PRO A 372 -22.64 -21.34 -22.96
N ARG A 373 -23.83 -21.20 -23.57
CA ARG A 373 -24.03 -21.49 -24.99
C ARG A 373 -23.56 -20.28 -25.78
N GLY A 374 -22.40 -20.38 -26.48
CA GLY A 374 -21.94 -19.30 -27.37
C GLY A 374 -20.53 -18.80 -27.07
N ARG A 375 -20.20 -17.58 -27.55
CA ARG A 375 -18.86 -16.97 -27.45
C ARG A 375 -18.58 -16.27 -26.10
N GLY A 376 -19.33 -16.56 -25.05
CA GLY A 376 -19.26 -15.87 -23.76
C GLY A 376 -17.92 -16.00 -23.03
N GLY A 377 -17.20 -17.12 -23.24
CA GLY A 377 -15.95 -17.39 -22.53
C GLY A 377 -16.13 -17.45 -21.02
N ASP A 378 -15.09 -17.13 -20.28
CA ASP A 378 -15.09 -17.18 -18.82
C ASP A 378 -15.96 -16.08 -18.20
N ASN A 379 -16.13 -14.92 -18.86
CA ASN A 379 -16.98 -13.83 -18.40
C ASN A 379 -18.43 -14.28 -18.13
N ALA A 380 -18.97 -15.12 -19.01
CA ALA A 380 -20.34 -15.62 -18.87
C ALA A 380 -20.53 -16.55 -17.64
N ARG A 381 -19.46 -16.97 -17.00
CA ARG A 381 -19.48 -17.78 -15.76
C ARG A 381 -19.31 -16.94 -14.49
N SER A 382 -19.16 -15.61 -14.62
CA SER A 382 -18.89 -14.73 -13.48
C SER A 382 -19.84 -14.98 -12.32
N CYS A 383 -19.30 -15.10 -11.12
CA CYS A 383 -20.10 -15.07 -9.89
C CYS A 383 -20.79 -13.71 -9.78
N VAL A 384 -22.09 -13.70 -9.60
CA VAL A 384 -22.87 -12.50 -9.29
C VAL A 384 -23.30 -12.57 -7.83
N LEU A 385 -22.86 -11.60 -7.03
CA LEU A 385 -23.11 -11.56 -5.60
C LEU A 385 -24.00 -10.37 -5.23
N ARG A 386 -25.14 -10.66 -4.62
CA ARG A 386 -26.00 -9.67 -3.97
C ARG A 386 -25.69 -9.62 -2.48
N ILE A 387 -25.60 -8.41 -1.94
CA ILE A 387 -25.29 -8.15 -0.53
C ILE A 387 -26.40 -7.24 0.02
N GLY A 388 -27.04 -7.68 1.09
CA GLY A 388 -28.20 -7.02 1.68
C GLY A 388 -29.46 -7.15 0.81
N ASP A 389 -30.53 -6.54 1.29
CA ASP A 389 -31.86 -6.61 0.68
C ASP A 389 -32.41 -5.23 0.33
N GLY A 390 -33.28 -5.21 -0.70
CA GLY A 390 -33.99 -4.00 -1.13
C GLY A 390 -33.08 -2.83 -1.54
N PRO A 391 -33.51 -1.60 -1.33
CA PRO A 391 -32.81 -0.40 -1.78
C PRO A 391 -31.49 -0.10 -1.06
N ALA A 392 -31.17 -0.82 0.00
CA ALA A 392 -29.90 -0.75 0.72
C ALA A 392 -28.91 -1.85 0.30
N SER A 393 -29.24 -2.66 -0.73
CA SER A 393 -28.37 -3.72 -1.22
C SER A 393 -27.35 -3.23 -2.22
N ALA A 394 -26.28 -4.02 -2.39
CA ALA A 394 -25.29 -3.88 -3.44
C ALA A 394 -25.26 -5.12 -4.33
N LEU A 395 -24.93 -4.96 -5.61
CA LEU A 395 -24.77 -6.03 -6.58
C LEU A 395 -23.39 -5.96 -7.22
N LEU A 396 -22.58 -6.99 -7.00
CA LEU A 396 -21.28 -7.22 -7.62
C LEU A 396 -21.48 -8.22 -8.75
N THR A 397 -21.18 -7.85 -9.97
CA THR A 397 -21.64 -8.57 -11.18
C THR A 397 -20.53 -9.31 -11.92
N GLY A 398 -19.26 -9.10 -11.56
CA GLY A 398 -18.17 -9.54 -12.42
C GLY A 398 -18.36 -9.02 -13.83
N ASP A 399 -18.09 -9.87 -14.82
CA ASP A 399 -18.08 -9.47 -16.25
C ASP A 399 -19.22 -10.09 -17.05
N ILE A 400 -20.37 -10.37 -16.38
CA ILE A 400 -21.56 -10.84 -17.12
C ILE A 400 -21.93 -9.91 -18.26
N ARG A 401 -22.50 -10.48 -19.32
CA ARG A 401 -22.96 -9.76 -20.50
C ARG A 401 -24.48 -9.63 -20.52
N ALA A 402 -25.00 -8.97 -21.51
CA ALA A 402 -26.44 -8.77 -21.68
C ALA A 402 -27.23 -10.10 -21.75
N GLU A 403 -26.60 -11.18 -22.21
CA GLU A 403 -27.21 -12.52 -22.23
C GLU A 403 -27.46 -13.05 -20.81
N GLU A 404 -26.47 -12.96 -19.92
CA GLU A 404 -26.59 -13.40 -18.52
C GLU A 404 -27.48 -12.43 -17.72
N GLU A 405 -27.43 -11.13 -18.01
CA GLU A 405 -28.37 -10.14 -17.45
C GLU A 405 -29.82 -10.52 -17.76
N ALA A 406 -30.09 -10.92 -19.01
CA ALA A 406 -31.42 -11.36 -19.44
C ALA A 406 -31.86 -12.66 -18.74
N LEU A 407 -30.95 -13.61 -18.51
CA LEU A 407 -31.23 -14.82 -17.74
C LEU A 407 -31.60 -14.48 -16.29
N LEU A 408 -30.88 -13.58 -15.64
CA LEU A 408 -31.16 -13.12 -14.28
C LEU A 408 -32.50 -12.38 -14.17
N ILE A 409 -32.86 -11.57 -15.18
CA ILE A 409 -34.18 -10.93 -15.27
C ILE A 409 -35.28 -11.99 -15.39
N ALA A 410 -35.12 -12.94 -16.30
CA ALA A 410 -36.10 -14.00 -16.53
C ALA A 410 -36.28 -14.90 -15.30
N ALA A 411 -35.22 -15.12 -14.54
CA ALA A 411 -35.25 -15.87 -13.26
C ALA A 411 -35.88 -15.05 -12.09
N GLY A 412 -36.25 -13.78 -12.28
CA GLY A 412 -36.76 -12.91 -11.22
C GLY A 412 -35.70 -12.50 -10.19
N ALA A 413 -34.41 -12.71 -10.48
CA ALA A 413 -33.31 -12.37 -9.60
C ALA A 413 -32.92 -10.89 -9.66
N ALA A 414 -33.30 -10.18 -10.73
CA ALA A 414 -33.07 -8.76 -10.93
C ALA A 414 -34.07 -7.92 -10.13
N GLN A 415 -33.73 -7.63 -8.89
CA GLN A 415 -34.54 -6.81 -7.98
C GLN A 415 -33.84 -5.46 -7.70
N PRO A 416 -34.56 -4.38 -7.35
CA PRO A 416 -34.00 -3.07 -7.08
C PRO A 416 -32.83 -3.11 -6.09
N VAL A 417 -31.77 -2.30 -6.39
CA VAL A 417 -30.53 -2.24 -5.61
C VAL A 417 -30.13 -0.79 -5.29
N GLY A 418 -29.40 -0.60 -4.20
CA GLY A 418 -28.80 0.69 -3.87
C GLY A 418 -27.55 0.97 -4.69
N LEU A 419 -26.64 0.00 -4.77
CA LEU A 419 -25.40 0.06 -5.55
C LEU A 419 -25.36 -1.04 -6.59
N LEU A 420 -25.08 -0.66 -7.84
CA LEU A 420 -24.64 -1.60 -8.89
C LEU A 420 -23.18 -1.34 -9.19
N VAL A 421 -22.33 -2.34 -9.09
CA VAL A 421 -21.01 -2.31 -9.74
C VAL A 421 -21.24 -2.73 -11.19
N ALA A 422 -20.92 -1.83 -12.13
CA ALA A 422 -21.20 -2.04 -13.54
C ALA A 422 -20.46 -3.25 -14.09
N ALA A 423 -21.18 -4.16 -14.72
CA ALA A 423 -20.61 -5.37 -15.29
C ALA A 423 -19.58 -5.06 -16.37
N HIS A 424 -18.52 -5.86 -16.42
CA HIS A 424 -17.49 -5.83 -17.44
C HIS A 424 -16.89 -4.43 -17.62
N HIS A 425 -16.58 -3.78 -16.49
CA HIS A 425 -15.98 -2.44 -16.43
C HIS A 425 -16.76 -1.35 -17.19
N GLY A 426 -18.07 -1.56 -17.37
CA GLY A 426 -18.89 -0.69 -18.20
C GLY A 426 -18.70 -0.91 -19.70
N SER A 427 -18.43 -2.13 -20.14
CA SER A 427 -18.39 -2.54 -21.56
C SER A 427 -19.72 -2.30 -22.26
N GLY A 428 -19.68 -1.98 -23.54
CA GLY A 428 -20.89 -1.84 -24.38
C GLY A 428 -21.74 -3.10 -24.50
N THR A 429 -21.16 -4.27 -24.21
CA THR A 429 -21.81 -5.59 -24.23
C THR A 429 -22.58 -5.91 -22.96
N SER A 430 -22.49 -5.06 -21.94
CA SER A 430 -23.01 -5.27 -20.60
C SER A 430 -23.79 -4.03 -20.12
N THR A 431 -24.34 -4.10 -18.90
CA THR A 431 -25.11 -3.02 -18.29
C THR A 431 -26.22 -2.54 -19.24
N SER A 432 -27.03 -3.48 -19.70
CA SER A 432 -28.07 -3.28 -20.70
C SER A 432 -29.20 -2.36 -20.18
N ALA A 433 -29.99 -1.80 -21.09
CA ALA A 433 -31.14 -0.98 -20.72
C ALA A 433 -32.14 -1.77 -19.86
N ALA A 434 -32.45 -3.01 -20.27
CA ALA A 434 -33.37 -3.88 -19.52
C ALA A 434 -32.86 -4.21 -18.12
N TRP A 435 -31.54 -4.42 -17.97
CA TRP A 435 -30.91 -4.64 -16.67
C TRP A 435 -31.06 -3.45 -15.74
N LEU A 436 -30.79 -2.23 -16.25
CA LEU A 436 -30.94 -1.01 -15.48
C LEU A 436 -32.41 -0.74 -15.09
N ASP A 437 -33.36 -1.06 -15.99
CA ASP A 437 -34.78 -0.89 -15.74
C ASP A 437 -35.32 -1.89 -14.69
N ALA A 438 -34.77 -3.11 -14.64
CA ALA A 438 -35.12 -4.12 -13.65
C ALA A 438 -34.50 -3.81 -12.28
N LEU A 439 -33.21 -3.46 -12.24
CA LEU A 439 -32.48 -3.20 -11.00
C LEU A 439 -32.76 -1.83 -10.39
N GLN A 440 -33.14 -0.84 -11.17
CA GLN A 440 -33.37 0.54 -10.74
C GLN A 440 -32.30 1.04 -9.76
N PRO A 441 -31.01 0.94 -10.10
CA PRO A 441 -29.94 1.23 -9.15
C PRO A 441 -29.96 2.70 -8.75
N ARG A 442 -29.77 3.00 -7.46
CA ARG A 442 -29.67 4.37 -6.95
C ARG A 442 -28.33 5.01 -7.29
N ALA A 443 -27.29 4.17 -7.40
CA ALA A 443 -25.94 4.57 -7.75
C ALA A 443 -25.26 3.45 -8.53
N VAL A 444 -24.38 3.82 -9.45
CA VAL A 444 -23.55 2.89 -10.23
C VAL A 444 -22.07 3.25 -10.04
N ALA A 445 -21.28 2.27 -9.67
CA ALA A 445 -19.82 2.40 -9.64
C ALA A 445 -19.21 1.61 -10.81
N ILE A 446 -18.29 2.22 -11.51
CA ILE A 446 -17.59 1.64 -12.67
C ILE A 446 -16.11 1.52 -12.31
N GLN A 447 -15.56 0.31 -12.35
CA GLN A 447 -14.14 0.07 -12.17
C GLN A 447 -13.46 -0.05 -13.52
N ALA A 448 -12.87 1.02 -14.02
CA ALA A 448 -12.16 1.05 -15.29
C ALA A 448 -10.91 1.92 -15.19
N GLY A 449 -9.85 1.54 -15.86
CA GLY A 449 -8.57 2.24 -15.81
C GLY A 449 -8.58 3.57 -16.56
N TRP A 450 -7.72 4.49 -16.14
CA TRP A 450 -7.50 5.75 -16.84
C TRP A 450 -6.94 5.50 -18.25
N ARG A 451 -7.61 6.03 -19.27
CA ARG A 451 -7.20 5.89 -20.68
C ARG A 451 -6.95 4.42 -21.09
N ASN A 452 -7.78 3.50 -20.57
CA ASN A 452 -7.62 2.08 -20.89
C ASN A 452 -7.82 1.80 -22.39
N ARG A 453 -7.13 0.77 -22.88
CA ARG A 453 -7.14 0.38 -24.31
C ARG A 453 -8.49 -0.11 -24.83
N TYR A 454 -9.41 -0.47 -23.94
CA TYR A 454 -10.72 -1.02 -24.30
C TYR A 454 -11.77 0.07 -24.49
N GLY A 455 -11.46 1.32 -24.14
CA GLY A 455 -12.40 2.44 -24.19
C GLY A 455 -13.53 2.34 -23.15
N HIS A 456 -13.28 1.66 -22.04
CA HIS A 456 -14.24 1.56 -20.95
C HIS A 456 -14.14 2.77 -19.99
N PRO A 457 -15.27 3.23 -19.42
CA PRO A 457 -16.66 2.80 -19.73
C PRO A 457 -17.09 3.22 -21.13
N HIS A 458 -17.79 2.32 -21.80
CA HIS A 458 -18.26 2.58 -23.16
C HIS A 458 -19.31 3.72 -23.19
N PRO A 459 -19.26 4.66 -24.15
CA PRO A 459 -20.17 5.80 -24.20
C PRO A 459 -21.66 5.44 -24.20
N GLN A 460 -21.99 4.26 -24.72
CA GLN A 460 -23.36 3.75 -24.72
C GLN A 460 -23.87 3.45 -23.32
N VAL A 461 -23.02 2.89 -22.44
CA VAL A 461 -23.38 2.62 -21.05
C VAL A 461 -23.61 3.93 -20.31
N LEU A 462 -22.72 4.90 -20.49
CA LEU A 462 -22.87 6.22 -19.87
C LEU A 462 -24.16 6.90 -20.31
N ARG A 463 -24.48 6.88 -21.61
CA ARG A 463 -25.78 7.41 -22.12
C ARG A 463 -26.98 6.70 -21.50
N ARG A 464 -26.94 5.36 -21.30
CA ARG A 464 -28.05 4.63 -20.65
C ARG A 464 -28.26 5.09 -19.20
N LEU A 465 -27.16 5.35 -18.47
CA LEU A 465 -27.20 5.86 -17.10
C LEU A 465 -27.72 7.29 -17.03
N ASP A 466 -27.20 8.17 -17.90
CA ASP A 466 -27.60 9.59 -17.94
C ASP A 466 -29.07 9.75 -18.33
N GLN A 467 -29.57 8.99 -19.32
CA GLN A 467 -30.97 8.98 -19.74
C GLN A 467 -31.94 8.59 -18.60
N ARG A 468 -31.47 7.80 -17.63
CA ARG A 468 -32.26 7.35 -16.47
C ARG A 468 -32.03 8.22 -15.24
N GLY A 469 -31.19 9.24 -15.34
CA GLY A 469 -30.80 10.07 -14.19
C GLY A 469 -30.07 9.31 -13.07
N ILE A 470 -29.43 8.19 -13.42
CA ILE A 470 -28.71 7.36 -12.45
C ILE A 470 -27.36 7.99 -12.16
N ALA A 471 -27.08 8.25 -10.89
CA ALA A 471 -25.79 8.76 -10.43
C ALA A 471 -24.70 7.68 -10.62
N TRP A 472 -23.58 8.06 -11.23
CA TRP A 472 -22.47 7.13 -11.47
C TRP A 472 -21.11 7.75 -11.22
N VAL A 473 -20.13 6.91 -10.87
CA VAL A 473 -18.71 7.27 -10.74
C VAL A 473 -17.83 6.25 -11.43
N ASN A 474 -16.64 6.71 -11.86
CA ASN A 474 -15.58 5.84 -12.37
C ASN A 474 -14.36 5.94 -11.46
N THR A 475 -13.81 4.82 -11.01
CA THR A 475 -12.63 4.75 -10.14
C THR A 475 -11.42 5.47 -10.73
N ALA A 476 -11.25 5.49 -12.05
CA ALA A 476 -10.18 6.25 -12.72
C ALA A 476 -10.19 7.75 -12.39
N THR A 477 -11.38 8.34 -12.22
CA THR A 477 -11.54 9.77 -11.90
C THR A 477 -11.83 10.04 -10.43
N CYS A 478 -12.53 9.13 -9.78
CA CYS A 478 -12.93 9.20 -8.39
C CYS A 478 -11.80 8.77 -7.42
N GLY A 479 -10.88 7.93 -7.89
CA GLY A 479 -10.00 7.16 -7.03
C GLY A 479 -10.76 6.02 -6.38
N ALA A 480 -10.33 5.59 -5.19
CA ALA A 480 -11.13 4.66 -4.42
C ALA A 480 -12.52 5.23 -4.16
N THR A 481 -13.53 4.39 -4.33
CA THR A 481 -14.93 4.75 -4.15
C THR A 481 -15.50 3.96 -3.00
N THR A 482 -16.14 4.63 -2.05
CA THR A 482 -16.81 4.00 -0.92
C THR A 482 -18.31 4.24 -0.98
N TRP A 483 -19.09 3.19 -0.76
CA TRP A 483 -20.51 3.22 -0.65
C TRP A 483 -20.96 2.53 0.63
N HIS A 484 -21.98 3.07 1.31
CA HIS A 484 -22.48 2.54 2.56
C HIS A 484 -24.00 2.29 2.50
N SER A 485 -24.45 1.10 2.92
CA SER A 485 -25.85 0.70 2.86
C SER A 485 -26.81 1.63 3.63
N ALA A 486 -26.33 2.25 4.73
CA ALA A 486 -27.11 3.25 5.47
C ALA A 486 -27.28 4.59 4.72
N GLN A 487 -26.49 4.83 3.67
CA GLN A 487 -26.55 6.06 2.84
C GLN A 487 -26.59 5.70 1.36
N PRO A 488 -27.59 4.98 0.87
CA PRO A 488 -27.56 4.31 -0.44
C PRO A 488 -27.52 5.25 -1.65
N ARG A 489 -27.69 6.55 -1.47
CA ARG A 489 -27.55 7.57 -2.52
C ARG A 489 -26.19 8.23 -2.56
N LYS A 490 -25.30 7.95 -1.59
CA LYS A 490 -24.03 8.65 -1.46
C LYS A 490 -22.88 7.74 -1.89
N LEU A 491 -22.17 8.17 -2.93
CA LEU A 491 -20.87 7.63 -3.32
C LEU A 491 -19.78 8.61 -2.87
N ARG A 492 -18.81 8.13 -2.12
CA ARG A 492 -17.65 8.91 -1.67
C ARG A 492 -16.50 8.64 -2.60
N CYS A 493 -15.82 9.70 -3.02
CA CYS A 493 -14.69 9.67 -3.93
C CYS A 493 -13.43 10.13 -3.22
N GLU A 494 -12.43 9.28 -3.07
CA GLU A 494 -11.22 9.61 -2.35
C GLU A 494 -10.48 10.81 -2.94
N ARG A 495 -10.35 10.90 -4.26
CA ARG A 495 -9.70 12.05 -4.93
C ARG A 495 -10.45 13.37 -4.78
N ARG A 496 -11.72 13.37 -4.42
CA ARG A 496 -12.48 14.59 -4.13
C ARG A 496 -12.34 15.01 -2.68
N GLU A 497 -12.40 14.05 -1.76
CA GLU A 497 -12.32 14.31 -0.32
C GLU A 497 -10.89 14.65 0.11
N ARG A 498 -9.88 14.05 -0.55
CA ARG A 498 -8.45 14.25 -0.28
C ARG A 498 -7.71 14.72 -1.52
N ARG A 499 -8.21 15.80 -2.13
CA ARG A 499 -7.63 16.35 -3.35
C ARG A 499 -6.17 16.74 -3.13
N ARG A 500 -5.29 16.15 -3.93
CA ARG A 500 -3.86 16.50 -3.99
C ARG A 500 -3.63 17.48 -5.13
N TYR A 501 -2.59 18.32 -5.06
CA TYR A 501 -2.24 19.28 -6.12
C TYR A 501 -1.90 18.61 -7.46
N VAL A 502 -1.54 17.32 -7.42
CA VAL A 502 -1.26 16.50 -8.60
C VAL A 502 -2.52 15.86 -9.22
N ASP A 503 -3.64 15.89 -8.50
CA ASP A 503 -4.89 15.38 -9.05
C ASP A 503 -5.33 16.35 -10.13
N THR A 504 -5.12 15.96 -11.39
CA THR A 504 -5.59 16.73 -12.53
C THR A 504 -7.09 16.90 -12.37
N GLY A 505 -7.53 18.17 -12.29
CA GLY A 505 -8.95 18.52 -12.13
C GLY A 505 -9.76 18.18 -13.39
N ALA A 506 -9.73 16.91 -13.84
CA ALA A 506 -10.62 16.46 -14.90
C ALA A 506 -12.06 16.71 -14.43
N PRO A 507 -12.84 17.54 -15.15
CA PRO A 507 -14.24 17.75 -14.78
C PRO A 507 -14.95 16.41 -14.82
N LEU A 508 -15.72 16.12 -13.78
CA LEU A 508 -16.60 14.95 -13.80
C LEU A 508 -17.61 15.11 -14.91
N PRO A 509 -17.97 14.02 -15.58
CA PRO A 509 -19.10 14.02 -16.48
C PRO A 509 -20.36 14.55 -15.75
N ALA A 510 -21.19 15.25 -16.47
CA ALA A 510 -22.33 15.99 -15.89
C ALA A 510 -23.28 15.13 -15.03
N GLY A 511 -23.44 13.83 -15.35
CA GLY A 511 -24.25 12.89 -14.57
C GLY A 511 -23.69 12.59 -13.16
N ALA A 512 -22.36 12.60 -12.99
CA ALA A 512 -21.74 12.42 -11.67
C ALA A 512 -21.92 13.64 -10.75
N ALA A 513 -22.20 14.83 -11.33
CA ALA A 513 -22.44 16.05 -10.56
C ALA A 513 -23.87 16.11 -9.96
N ALA A 514 -24.85 15.51 -10.61
CA ALA A 514 -26.25 15.58 -10.16
C ALA A 514 -26.52 14.82 -8.85
N GLY A 515 -25.83 13.69 -8.61
CA GLY A 515 -25.97 12.92 -7.37
C GLY A 515 -25.30 13.56 -6.14
N VAL A 516 -24.35 14.49 -6.36
CA VAL A 516 -23.56 15.14 -5.30
C VAL A 516 -24.11 16.53 -4.95
N ALA A 517 -24.78 17.20 -5.88
CA ALA A 517 -25.33 18.55 -5.67
C ALA A 517 -26.60 18.60 -4.81
N ALA A 518 -27.30 17.48 -4.58
CA ALA A 518 -28.48 17.42 -3.72
C ALA A 518 -28.16 17.39 -2.20
N GLY A 519 -26.89 17.25 -1.83
CA GLY A 519 -26.40 17.44 -0.47
C GLY A 519 -25.74 18.80 -0.32
N ARG A 520 -26.51 19.88 -0.14
CA ARG A 520 -25.95 21.11 0.40
C ARG A 520 -25.26 20.78 1.70
N VAL A 521 -23.96 21.07 1.72
CA VAL A 521 -23.13 21.04 2.92
C VAL A 521 -23.81 21.92 3.96
N ALA A 522 -24.49 21.33 4.93
CA ALA A 522 -24.66 21.97 6.22
C ALA A 522 -23.23 22.06 6.77
N ALA A 523 -22.73 23.29 6.87
CA ALA A 523 -21.56 23.58 7.67
C ALA A 523 -21.88 23.20 9.10
N GLY A 524 -21.24 22.19 9.61
CA GLY A 524 -21.45 21.69 10.97
C GLY A 524 -20.50 20.55 11.22
N ASP A 525 -19.55 20.86 12.04
CA ASP A 525 -18.69 19.97 12.83
C ASP A 525 -17.62 19.17 12.07
N GLY A 526 -16.40 19.72 12.22
CA GLY A 526 -15.15 19.09 11.87
C GLY A 526 -14.92 17.84 12.69
N GLU A 527 -15.10 16.68 12.07
CA GLU A 527 -14.42 15.47 12.47
C GLU A 527 -13.35 15.17 11.44
N LEU A 528 -12.11 15.44 11.84
CA LEU A 528 -10.87 15.13 11.15
C LEU A 528 -10.67 13.61 11.13
N TRP A 529 -10.63 13.05 9.93
CA TRP A 529 -10.06 11.74 9.64
C TRP A 529 -8.72 11.88 8.92
#